data_ca4caa44e3eda7102058ea39a6a661ae
#
_entry.id   ca4caa44e3eda7102058ea39a6a661ae
#
_cell.length_a   1.000
_cell.length_b   1.000
_cell.length_c   1.000
_cell.angle_alpha   90.00
_cell.angle_beta   90.00
_cell.angle_gamma   90.00
#
_symmetry.space_group_name_H-M   'P 1'
#
loop_
_entity.id
_entity.type
_entity.pdbx_description
1 polymer ?
#
loop_
_entity_poly.entity_id
_entity_poly.type
_entity_poly.pdbx_seq_one_letter_code
_entity_poly.pdbx_strand_id
1 'polypeptide(L)'
;MQREESPVMATELERIAAKARCEPELRFTSLAHHVTRDRVEKNLKKIPNRSAPGCDGVTVAEAKRDFDQWIEPMLQSVHQQGYKAPPIRRVYIPKPGKQEKRPLGVPCVSDRALQRSTSEVLSAIYEQDFLPCSFGGRPGRGAHNALSTLNEVIAGKKVGWVLEADLKNFFGSLDHGWLLRFVEHRVGDPRMISLIRRWLKAGILEEDEIHPNEEGTPQRGSISVLLSNLYLHYVLDLWFERVAKPRLRGEAYLVRYIDDFVVCFQYREDAMRFQNVLRRRLEKFSLVLEPTKTKLVEFGRFAARHACKRGRKRPETIYFLGFTLYCTRNQKGNFKVGFRTEKSRLQRSLANLSDLMRRIRHLPVRVQAFNLNRALRGHYGYYGIAGNFRALQKVHRFVERYWRKMLNSRSREGSVTWEIFHEIKERFP
;
A
#
# COMPACT_ATOMS: atom_id res chain seq x y z
N MET A 1 38.04 28.52 13.35
CA MET A 1 38.36 27.17 12.90
C MET A 1 37.05 26.47 12.62
N GLN A 2 36.62 26.51 11.37
CA GLN A 2 35.48 25.70 10.88
C GLN A 2 35.96 24.28 10.80
N ARG A 3 35.26 23.35 11.48
CA ARG A 3 35.48 21.90 11.29
C ARG A 3 34.89 21.58 9.91
N GLU A 4 35.76 21.24 8.97
CA GLU A 4 35.36 20.56 7.74
C GLU A 4 34.70 19.22 8.13
N GLU A 5 33.39 19.13 7.89
CA GLU A 5 32.67 17.86 7.94
C GLU A 5 33.24 16.98 6.83
N SER A 6 33.88 15.89 7.21
CA SER A 6 34.37 14.87 6.27
C SER A 6 33.19 14.39 5.40
N PRO A 7 33.35 14.26 4.08
CA PRO A 7 32.28 13.83 3.19
C PRO A 7 31.85 12.42 3.62
N VAL A 8 30.59 12.27 4.04
CA VAL A 8 29.97 10.99 4.32
C VAL A 8 30.10 10.13 3.06
N MET A 9 30.88 9.07 3.09
CA MET A 9 31.03 8.16 1.94
C MET A 9 29.66 7.61 1.54
N ALA A 10 29.22 7.92 0.31
CA ALA A 10 27.96 7.42 -0.22
C ALA A 10 27.89 5.90 -0.14
N THR A 11 26.77 5.36 0.38
CA THR A 11 26.54 3.94 0.44
C THR A 11 26.50 3.32 -0.97
N GLU A 12 26.76 2.01 -1.08
CA GLU A 12 26.69 1.30 -2.38
C GLU A 12 25.34 1.53 -3.10
N LEU A 13 24.24 1.53 -2.37
CA LEU A 13 22.91 1.77 -2.96
C LEU A 13 22.73 3.22 -3.43
N GLU A 14 23.33 4.18 -2.74
CA GLU A 14 23.35 5.59 -3.20
C GLU A 14 24.14 5.76 -4.49
N ARG A 15 25.26 5.03 -4.65
CA ARG A 15 26.03 5.01 -5.89
C ARG A 15 25.22 4.41 -7.05
N ILE A 16 24.52 3.29 -6.82
CA ILE A 16 23.59 2.70 -7.79
C ILE A 16 22.51 3.70 -8.18
N ALA A 17 21.88 4.34 -7.19
CA ALA A 17 20.83 5.32 -7.41
C ALA A 17 21.33 6.55 -8.18
N ALA A 18 22.51 7.07 -7.86
CA ALA A 18 23.12 8.18 -8.59
C ALA A 18 23.39 7.80 -10.06
N LYS A 19 23.96 6.62 -10.31
CA LYS A 19 24.20 6.13 -11.66
C LYS A 19 22.90 5.89 -12.43
N ALA A 20 21.88 5.32 -11.81
CA ALA A 20 20.56 5.11 -12.42
C ALA A 20 19.90 6.43 -12.84
N ARG A 21 20.08 7.49 -12.04
CA ARG A 21 19.56 8.84 -12.31
C ARG A 21 20.30 9.53 -13.47
N CYS A 22 21.64 9.41 -13.48
CA CYS A 22 22.47 10.02 -14.52
C CYS A 22 22.33 9.32 -15.88
N GLU A 23 22.12 8.01 -15.86
CA GLU A 23 22.04 7.17 -17.05
C GLU A 23 20.69 6.42 -17.11
N PRO A 24 19.60 7.07 -17.56
CA PRO A 24 18.25 6.47 -17.57
C PRO A 24 18.11 5.21 -18.45
N GLU A 25 18.97 5.08 -19.47
CA GLU A 25 18.96 3.92 -20.38
C GLU A 25 19.95 2.81 -19.95
N LEU A 26 20.72 3.03 -18.88
CA LEU A 26 21.71 2.05 -18.44
C LEU A 26 21.04 0.76 -17.95
N ARG A 27 21.51 -0.36 -18.48
CA ARG A 27 21.14 -1.69 -18.02
C ARG A 27 22.22 -2.24 -17.08
N PHE A 28 21.88 -2.45 -15.83
CA PHE A 28 22.80 -2.90 -14.79
C PHE A 28 23.08 -4.40 -14.92
N THR A 29 24.32 -4.77 -15.22
CA THR A 29 24.72 -6.16 -15.49
C THR A 29 25.30 -6.90 -14.28
N SER A 30 25.59 -6.18 -13.17
CA SER A 30 26.16 -6.75 -11.96
C SER A 30 25.49 -6.15 -10.73
N LEU A 31 24.53 -6.87 -10.16
CA LEU A 31 23.70 -6.44 -9.02
C LEU A 31 23.65 -7.47 -7.88
N ALA A 32 23.77 -8.76 -8.21
CA ALA A 32 23.57 -9.84 -7.24
C ALA A 32 24.56 -9.78 -6.06
N HIS A 33 25.79 -9.28 -6.28
CA HIS A 33 26.80 -9.13 -5.23
C HIS A 33 26.42 -8.08 -4.17
N HIS A 34 25.46 -7.18 -4.46
CA HIS A 34 24.93 -6.25 -3.47
C HIS A 34 23.89 -6.89 -2.53
N VAL A 35 23.45 -8.13 -2.80
CA VAL A 35 22.64 -8.91 -1.86
C VAL A 35 23.60 -9.63 -0.91
N THR A 36 24.17 -8.86 0.01
CA THR A 36 25.20 -9.32 0.97
C THR A 36 24.57 -9.99 2.18
N ARG A 37 25.39 -10.78 2.91
CA ARG A 37 25.06 -11.36 4.20
C ARG A 37 24.51 -10.31 5.17
N ASP A 38 25.22 -9.19 5.35
CA ASP A 38 24.84 -8.12 6.28
C ASP A 38 23.48 -7.51 5.92
N ARG A 39 23.20 -7.34 4.61
CA ARG A 39 21.92 -6.84 4.13
C ARG A 39 20.79 -7.82 4.44
N VAL A 40 21.00 -9.11 4.23
CA VAL A 40 20.01 -10.14 4.56
C VAL A 40 19.76 -10.20 6.07
N GLU A 41 20.81 -10.14 6.89
CA GLU A 41 20.70 -10.09 8.35
C GLU A 41 19.92 -8.87 8.83
N LYS A 42 20.27 -7.69 8.33
CA LYS A 42 19.55 -6.44 8.62
C LYS A 42 18.07 -6.54 8.29
N ASN A 43 17.72 -7.16 7.15
CA ASN A 43 16.34 -7.35 6.74
C ASN A 43 15.61 -8.44 7.52
N LEU A 44 16.32 -9.50 7.94
CA LEU A 44 15.78 -10.52 8.83
C LEU A 44 15.43 -9.91 10.21
N LYS A 45 16.29 -9.06 10.75
CA LYS A 45 16.05 -8.35 12.03
C LYS A 45 14.79 -7.47 11.99
N LYS A 46 14.45 -6.91 10.82
CA LYS A 46 13.23 -6.11 10.61
C LYS A 46 11.94 -6.94 10.54
N ILE A 47 12.02 -8.27 10.40
CA ILE A 47 10.82 -9.12 10.38
C ILE A 47 10.29 -9.27 11.81
N PRO A 48 9.02 -8.91 12.09
CA PRO A 48 8.47 -9.05 13.43
C PRO A 48 8.44 -10.51 13.90
N ASN A 49 8.83 -10.77 15.13
CA ASN A 49 8.90 -12.13 15.69
C ASN A 49 7.54 -12.88 15.68
N ARG A 50 6.44 -12.14 15.66
CA ARG A 50 5.06 -12.71 15.56
C ARG A 50 4.62 -13.05 14.13
N SER A 51 5.50 -12.88 13.14
CA SER A 51 5.16 -13.21 11.76
C SER A 51 5.00 -14.71 11.59
N ALA A 52 3.98 -15.11 10.83
CA ALA A 52 3.70 -16.52 10.57
C ALA A 52 4.86 -17.20 9.83
N PRO A 53 5.21 -18.46 10.13
CA PRO A 53 6.19 -19.25 9.40
C PRO A 53 5.71 -19.59 7.98
N GLY A 54 6.64 -19.92 7.08
CA GLY A 54 6.36 -20.40 5.74
C GLY A 54 5.89 -21.86 5.68
N CYS A 55 6.14 -22.53 4.55
CA CYS A 55 5.86 -23.96 4.37
C CYS A 55 6.85 -24.86 5.16
N ASP A 56 8.01 -24.33 5.48
CA ASP A 56 9.06 -24.98 6.27
C ASP A 56 8.76 -25.03 7.78
N GLY A 57 7.73 -24.34 8.24
CA GLY A 57 7.38 -24.25 9.66
C GLY A 57 8.35 -23.40 10.50
N VAL A 58 9.46 -22.92 9.92
CA VAL A 58 10.52 -22.18 10.64
C VAL A 58 9.99 -20.81 11.09
N THR A 59 10.07 -20.58 12.40
CA THR A 59 9.68 -19.30 13.00
C THR A 59 10.75 -18.22 12.80
N VAL A 60 10.37 -16.95 12.99
CA VAL A 60 11.36 -15.85 12.90
C VAL A 60 12.45 -15.95 13.96
N ALA A 61 12.13 -16.47 15.15
CA ALA A 61 13.12 -16.65 16.23
C ALA A 61 14.16 -17.72 15.87
N GLU A 62 13.72 -18.85 15.34
CA GLU A 62 14.59 -19.93 14.85
C GLU A 62 15.44 -19.46 13.68
N ALA A 63 14.85 -18.83 12.67
CA ALA A 63 15.60 -18.29 11.54
C ALA A 63 16.68 -17.28 11.93
N LYS A 64 16.46 -16.49 13.00
CA LYS A 64 17.46 -15.56 13.55
C LYS A 64 18.55 -16.29 14.33
N ARG A 65 18.19 -17.30 15.12
CA ARG A 65 19.14 -18.10 15.90
C ARG A 65 20.10 -18.87 14.99
N ASP A 66 19.55 -19.48 13.94
CA ASP A 66 20.27 -20.37 13.04
C ASP A 66 20.76 -19.66 11.78
N PHE A 67 20.88 -18.32 11.80
CA PHE A 67 21.21 -17.47 10.66
C PHE A 67 22.49 -17.92 9.94
N ASP A 68 23.55 -18.20 10.70
CA ASP A 68 24.87 -18.59 10.16
C ASP A 68 24.84 -19.91 9.39
N GLN A 69 23.90 -20.78 9.70
CA GLN A 69 23.79 -22.10 9.07
C GLN A 69 23.18 -22.02 7.65
N TRP A 70 22.23 -21.12 7.43
CA TRP A 70 21.49 -21.08 6.17
C TRP A 70 21.91 -19.95 5.23
N ILE A 71 22.57 -18.90 5.71
CA ILE A 71 22.84 -17.71 4.90
C ILE A 71 23.85 -17.96 3.78
N GLU A 72 25.01 -18.57 4.10
CA GLU A 72 26.07 -18.80 3.11
C GLU A 72 25.64 -19.76 2.00
N PRO A 73 25.03 -20.94 2.28
CA PRO A 73 24.50 -21.82 1.26
C PRO A 73 23.44 -21.12 0.39
N MET A 74 22.59 -20.27 0.98
CA MET A 74 21.58 -19.51 0.25
C MET A 74 22.22 -18.52 -0.72
N LEU A 75 23.16 -17.69 -0.27
CA LEU A 75 23.83 -16.70 -1.12
C LEU A 75 24.64 -17.38 -2.23
N GLN A 76 25.36 -18.45 -1.91
CA GLN A 76 26.08 -19.24 -2.91
C GLN A 76 25.12 -19.77 -3.99
N SER A 77 23.96 -20.30 -3.60
CA SER A 77 22.96 -20.81 -4.55
C SER A 77 22.40 -19.70 -5.44
N VAL A 78 22.23 -18.47 -4.91
CA VAL A 78 21.82 -17.30 -5.71
C VAL A 78 22.89 -16.92 -6.72
N HIS A 79 24.15 -16.87 -6.31
CA HIS A 79 25.28 -16.51 -7.17
C HIS A 79 25.51 -17.53 -8.29
N GLN A 80 25.30 -18.80 -8.01
CA GLN A 80 25.41 -19.90 -8.97
C GLN A 80 24.12 -20.11 -9.80
N GLN A 81 23.11 -19.25 -9.66
CA GLN A 81 21.79 -19.39 -10.29
C GLN A 81 21.10 -20.72 -9.96
N GLY A 82 21.49 -21.38 -8.88
CA GLY A 82 20.92 -22.65 -8.39
C GLY A 82 19.80 -22.50 -7.38
N TYR A 83 19.51 -21.26 -6.90
CA TYR A 83 18.51 -21.01 -5.87
C TYR A 83 17.14 -21.61 -6.24
N LYS A 84 16.57 -22.39 -5.33
CA LYS A 84 15.21 -22.94 -5.47
C LYS A 84 14.30 -22.22 -4.48
N ALA A 85 13.36 -21.44 -5.00
CA ALA A 85 12.38 -20.76 -4.16
C ALA A 85 11.45 -21.77 -3.49
N PRO A 86 11.32 -21.77 -2.15
CA PRO A 86 10.38 -22.65 -1.46
C PRO A 86 8.94 -22.34 -1.88
N PRO A 87 8.03 -23.34 -1.83
CA PRO A 87 6.61 -23.12 -2.04
C PRO A 87 6.06 -22.09 -1.05
N ILE A 88 5.07 -21.31 -1.50
CA ILE A 88 4.46 -20.26 -0.72
C ILE A 88 3.22 -20.80 -0.03
N ARG A 89 3.21 -20.81 1.29
CA ARG A 89 2.06 -21.28 2.07
C ARG A 89 0.88 -20.32 1.90
N ARG A 90 -0.26 -20.83 1.42
CA ARG A 90 -1.50 -20.08 1.27
C ARG A 90 -2.26 -20.02 2.60
N VAL A 91 -2.71 -18.83 2.97
CA VAL A 91 -3.54 -18.59 4.15
C VAL A 91 -4.71 -17.70 3.75
N TYR A 92 -5.91 -18.07 4.16
CA TYR A 92 -7.12 -17.32 3.86
C TYR A 92 -7.50 -16.36 4.98
N ILE A 93 -7.60 -15.07 4.68
CA ILE A 93 -8.08 -14.05 5.63
C ILE A 93 -9.47 -13.58 5.20
N PRO A 94 -10.46 -13.53 6.12
CA PRO A 94 -11.79 -13.02 5.81
C PRO A 94 -11.74 -11.60 5.24
N LYS A 95 -12.43 -11.37 4.12
CA LYS A 95 -12.65 -10.00 3.64
C LYS A 95 -13.66 -9.33 4.58
N PRO A 96 -13.32 -8.21 5.22
CA PRO A 96 -14.22 -7.58 6.17
C PRO A 96 -15.57 -7.20 5.54
N GLY A 97 -16.68 -7.68 6.11
CA GLY A 97 -18.04 -7.41 5.64
C GLY A 97 -18.47 -8.20 4.40
N LYS A 98 -17.70 -9.23 4.02
CA LYS A 98 -18.04 -10.17 2.94
C LYS A 98 -17.80 -11.60 3.42
N GLN A 99 -18.51 -12.57 2.86
CA GLN A 99 -18.26 -14.00 3.11
C GLN A 99 -16.98 -14.49 2.43
N GLU A 100 -16.53 -13.78 1.39
CA GLU A 100 -15.33 -14.12 0.65
C GLU A 100 -14.06 -13.96 1.50
N LYS A 101 -13.13 -14.89 1.35
CA LYS A 101 -11.79 -14.82 1.94
C LYS A 101 -10.80 -14.25 0.91
N ARG A 102 -9.74 -13.60 1.39
CA ARG A 102 -8.61 -13.14 0.57
C ARG A 102 -7.47 -14.14 0.74
N PRO A 103 -6.98 -14.78 -0.34
CA PRO A 103 -5.79 -15.62 -0.26
C PRO A 103 -4.56 -14.74 -0.02
N LEU A 104 -3.71 -15.13 0.93
CA LEU A 104 -2.42 -14.51 1.20
C LEU A 104 -1.33 -15.56 1.04
N GLY A 105 -0.25 -15.19 0.38
CA GLY A 105 0.95 -16.00 0.32
C GLY A 105 1.90 -15.69 1.48
N VAL A 106 2.36 -16.70 2.19
CA VAL A 106 3.33 -16.60 3.28
C VAL A 106 4.61 -17.34 2.87
N PRO A 107 5.63 -16.63 2.35
CA PRO A 107 6.93 -17.24 2.04
C PRO A 107 7.67 -17.64 3.31
N CYS A 108 8.67 -18.51 3.21
CA CYS A 108 9.59 -18.86 4.29
C CYS A 108 10.31 -17.62 4.84
N VAL A 109 10.72 -17.64 6.10
CA VAL A 109 11.31 -16.46 6.77
C VAL A 109 12.62 -16.06 6.09
N SER A 110 13.48 -17.02 5.79
CA SER A 110 14.73 -16.83 5.06
C SER A 110 14.51 -16.18 3.70
N ASP A 111 13.54 -16.71 2.95
CA ASP A 111 13.15 -16.17 1.63
C ASP A 111 12.59 -14.75 1.71
N ARG A 112 11.80 -14.43 2.74
CA ARG A 112 11.34 -13.05 2.99
C ARG A 112 12.49 -12.08 3.23
N ALA A 113 13.54 -12.50 3.95
CA ALA A 113 14.72 -11.68 4.18
C ALA A 113 15.51 -11.46 2.87
N LEU A 114 15.67 -12.51 2.07
CA LEU A 114 16.31 -12.43 0.75
C LEU A 114 15.51 -11.53 -0.22
N GLN A 115 14.18 -11.70 -0.32
CA GLN A 115 13.31 -10.86 -1.14
C GLN A 115 13.39 -9.39 -0.76
N ARG A 116 13.43 -9.06 0.54
CA ARG A 116 13.59 -7.67 1.01
C ARG A 116 14.93 -7.08 0.61
N SER A 117 15.99 -7.86 0.75
CA SER A 117 17.34 -7.44 0.40
C SER A 117 17.48 -7.17 -1.09
N THR A 118 16.92 -8.06 -1.91
CA THR A 118 16.85 -7.90 -3.37
C THR A 118 16.00 -6.69 -3.74
N SER A 119 14.86 -6.48 -3.05
CA SER A 119 13.99 -5.32 -3.28
C SER A 119 14.69 -4.00 -2.95
N GLU A 120 15.53 -3.94 -1.91
CA GLU A 120 16.32 -2.74 -1.59
C GLU A 120 17.30 -2.40 -2.73
N VAL A 121 18.00 -3.39 -3.29
CA VAL A 121 18.92 -3.18 -4.42
C VAL A 121 18.18 -2.69 -5.65
N LEU A 122 17.10 -3.34 -6.03
CA LEU A 122 16.29 -2.95 -7.18
C LEU A 122 15.61 -1.59 -7.00
N SER A 123 15.17 -1.27 -5.78
CA SER A 123 14.58 0.03 -5.48
C SER A 123 15.54 1.20 -5.70
N ALA A 124 16.85 0.99 -5.49
CA ALA A 124 17.84 2.02 -5.77
C ALA A 124 17.83 2.46 -7.24
N ILE A 125 17.48 1.55 -8.16
CA ILE A 125 17.34 1.83 -9.58
C ILE A 125 15.95 2.40 -9.89
N TYR A 126 14.89 1.65 -9.59
CA TYR A 126 13.53 1.97 -10.06
C TYR A 126 12.91 3.19 -9.40
N GLU A 127 13.35 3.59 -8.19
CA GLU A 127 12.92 4.84 -7.58
C GLU A 127 13.36 6.08 -8.37
N GLN A 128 14.39 5.96 -9.21
CA GLN A 128 14.81 7.02 -10.11
C GLN A 128 13.93 7.09 -11.37
N ASP A 129 13.34 5.97 -11.78
CA ASP A 129 12.50 5.85 -12.96
C ASP A 129 11.01 6.16 -12.67
N PHE A 130 10.53 5.80 -11.48
CA PHE A 130 9.11 5.93 -11.13
C PHE A 130 8.61 7.37 -11.16
N LEU A 131 7.50 7.58 -11.87
CA LEU A 131 6.89 8.90 -12.02
C LEU A 131 6.31 9.44 -10.69
N PRO A 132 6.19 10.78 -10.57
CA PRO A 132 5.62 11.43 -9.39
C PRO A 132 4.19 11.03 -9.04
N CYS A 133 3.41 10.55 -10.02
CA CYS A 133 2.02 10.11 -9.84
C CYS A 133 1.87 8.82 -9.03
N SER A 134 2.94 8.04 -8.83
CA SER A 134 2.95 6.78 -8.09
C SER A 134 3.40 6.97 -6.64
N PHE A 135 2.61 6.50 -5.66
CA PHE A 135 2.84 6.72 -4.22
C PHE A 135 2.96 5.44 -3.41
N GLY A 136 2.14 4.44 -3.68
CA GLY A 136 2.03 3.25 -2.84
C GLY A 136 3.27 2.36 -2.85
N GLY A 137 3.72 1.93 -1.66
CA GLY A 137 4.86 1.00 -1.54
C GLY A 137 6.23 1.57 -1.88
N ARG A 138 6.35 2.89 -1.97
CA ARG A 138 7.60 3.60 -2.26
C ARG A 138 8.18 4.27 -1.01
N PRO A 139 9.51 4.33 -0.86
CA PRO A 139 10.15 5.03 0.25
C PRO A 139 9.76 6.51 0.32
N GLY A 140 9.48 7.01 1.52
CA GLY A 140 9.11 8.41 1.74
C GLY A 140 7.76 8.85 1.15
N ARG A 141 6.99 7.94 0.54
CA ARG A 141 5.68 8.23 -0.05
C ARG A 141 4.59 7.39 0.60
N GLY A 142 3.50 8.04 1.01
CA GLY A 142 2.40 7.38 1.71
C GLY A 142 1.03 7.80 1.19
N ALA A 143 -0.01 7.25 1.80
CA ALA A 143 -1.40 7.56 1.46
C ALA A 143 -1.73 9.05 1.61
N HIS A 144 -1.16 9.71 2.63
CA HIS A 144 -1.35 11.16 2.84
C HIS A 144 -0.75 12.00 1.71
N ASN A 145 0.41 11.61 1.18
CA ASN A 145 1.01 12.29 0.03
C ASN A 145 0.11 12.17 -1.21
N ALA A 146 -0.42 10.96 -1.48
CA ALA A 146 -1.35 10.75 -2.59
C ALA A 146 -2.63 11.59 -2.44
N LEU A 147 -3.21 11.64 -1.23
CA LEU A 147 -4.39 12.44 -0.93
C LEU A 147 -4.12 13.94 -1.02
N SER A 148 -2.94 14.42 -0.58
CA SER A 148 -2.53 15.82 -0.73
C SER A 148 -2.40 16.21 -2.19
N THR A 149 -1.69 15.42 -2.98
CA THR A 149 -1.54 15.64 -4.42
C THR A 149 -2.89 15.64 -5.13
N LEU A 150 -3.78 14.69 -4.80
CA LEU A 150 -5.12 14.65 -5.37
C LEU A 150 -5.93 15.90 -5.02
N ASN A 151 -5.84 16.37 -3.76
CA ASN A 151 -6.46 17.62 -3.32
C ASN A 151 -5.93 18.84 -4.07
N GLU A 152 -4.62 18.94 -4.22
CA GLU A 152 -3.94 20.04 -4.92
C GLU A 152 -4.36 20.08 -6.39
N VAL A 153 -4.42 18.91 -7.05
CA VAL A 153 -4.87 18.80 -8.44
C VAL A 153 -6.32 19.24 -8.57
N ILE A 154 -7.24 18.70 -7.75
CA ILE A 154 -8.67 19.02 -7.88
C ILE A 154 -8.97 20.47 -7.50
N ALA A 155 -8.29 21.02 -6.50
CA ALA A 155 -8.53 22.40 -6.04
C ALA A 155 -7.82 23.43 -6.91
N GLY A 156 -6.62 23.13 -7.41
CA GLY A 156 -5.73 24.07 -8.11
C GLY A 156 -5.80 24.02 -9.63
N LYS A 157 -6.21 22.89 -10.23
CA LYS A 157 -6.22 22.69 -11.69
C LYS A 157 -7.63 22.71 -12.28
N LYS A 158 -7.71 22.65 -13.61
CA LYS A 158 -8.99 22.63 -14.33
C LYS A 158 -9.59 21.22 -14.33
N VAL A 159 -10.09 20.77 -13.16
CA VAL A 159 -10.72 19.47 -13.01
C VAL A 159 -12.24 19.62 -13.01
N GLY A 160 -12.91 18.86 -13.88
CA GLY A 160 -14.36 18.74 -13.96
C GLY A 160 -14.86 17.30 -13.77
N TRP A 161 -14.01 16.32 -14.06
CA TRP A 161 -14.34 14.88 -14.05
C TRP A 161 -13.24 14.07 -13.40
N VAL A 162 -13.63 13.03 -12.67
CA VAL A 162 -12.72 12.13 -11.97
C VAL A 162 -13.13 10.70 -12.28
N LEU A 163 -12.21 9.92 -12.81
CA LEU A 163 -12.34 8.49 -13.02
C LEU A 163 -11.68 7.78 -11.81
N GLU A 164 -12.51 7.15 -10.99
CA GLU A 164 -12.06 6.14 -10.00
C GLU A 164 -11.86 4.82 -10.73
N ALA A 165 -10.76 4.13 -10.49
CA ALA A 165 -10.49 2.84 -11.10
C ALA A 165 -9.76 1.90 -10.15
N ASP A 166 -10.16 0.65 -10.16
CA ASP A 166 -9.57 -0.46 -9.41
C ASP A 166 -9.33 -1.64 -10.37
N LEU A 167 -8.26 -2.39 -10.14
CA LEU A 167 -7.92 -3.55 -10.95
C LEU A 167 -8.46 -4.83 -10.30
N LYS A 168 -9.12 -5.67 -11.11
CA LYS A 168 -9.64 -6.95 -10.63
C LYS A 168 -8.48 -7.92 -10.41
N ASN A 169 -8.37 -8.48 -9.20
CA ASN A 169 -7.37 -9.49 -8.84
C ASN A 169 -5.93 -9.16 -9.28
N PHE A 170 -5.52 -7.90 -9.20
CA PHE A 170 -4.28 -7.37 -9.80
C PHE A 170 -3.04 -8.24 -9.54
N PHE A 171 -2.77 -8.58 -8.26
CA PHE A 171 -1.59 -9.40 -7.93
C PHE A 171 -1.65 -10.82 -8.49
N GLY A 172 -2.84 -11.37 -8.70
CA GLY A 172 -3.04 -12.72 -9.24
C GLY A 172 -3.09 -12.79 -10.76
N SER A 173 -3.12 -11.64 -11.46
CA SER A 173 -3.20 -11.57 -12.93
C SER A 173 -1.98 -10.93 -13.60
N LEU A 174 -0.88 -10.75 -12.85
CA LEU A 174 0.36 -10.24 -13.43
C LEU A 174 1.00 -11.30 -14.33
N ASP A 175 1.13 -10.98 -15.61
CA ASP A 175 1.81 -11.84 -16.59
C ASP A 175 3.33 -11.86 -16.32
N HIS A 176 3.89 -13.05 -16.10
CA HIS A 176 5.30 -13.25 -15.77
C HIS A 176 6.22 -12.86 -16.93
N GLY A 177 5.80 -13.07 -18.17
CA GLY A 177 6.58 -12.75 -19.37
C GLY A 177 6.74 -11.24 -19.50
N TRP A 178 5.65 -10.47 -19.40
CA TRP A 178 5.70 -9.02 -19.41
C TRP A 178 6.49 -8.47 -18.21
N LEU A 179 6.27 -9.00 -17.02
CA LEU A 179 6.98 -8.55 -15.83
C LEU A 179 8.49 -8.72 -15.97
N LEU A 180 8.96 -9.87 -16.44
CA LEU A 180 10.38 -10.11 -16.66
C LEU A 180 10.96 -9.18 -17.74
N ARG A 181 10.25 -8.94 -18.84
CA ARG A 181 10.66 -7.95 -19.85
C ARG A 181 10.80 -6.55 -19.24
N PHE A 182 9.89 -6.14 -18.37
CA PHE A 182 10.00 -4.84 -17.68
C PHE A 182 11.19 -4.79 -16.71
N VAL A 183 11.47 -5.89 -16.02
CA VAL A 183 12.69 -5.99 -15.18
C VAL A 183 13.94 -5.91 -16.05
N GLU A 184 14.00 -6.65 -17.14
CA GLU A 184 15.15 -6.74 -18.05
C GLU A 184 15.47 -5.42 -18.75
N HIS A 185 14.54 -4.47 -18.77
CA HIS A 185 14.78 -3.14 -19.33
C HIS A 185 15.91 -2.40 -18.58
N ARG A 186 16.00 -2.55 -17.27
CA ARG A 186 17.02 -1.90 -16.41
C ARG A 186 18.00 -2.90 -15.77
N VAL A 187 17.62 -4.15 -15.67
CA VAL A 187 18.41 -5.20 -15.02
C VAL A 187 18.94 -6.18 -16.08
N GLY A 188 20.26 -6.25 -16.20
CA GLY A 188 20.95 -7.18 -17.09
C GLY A 188 21.70 -8.30 -16.35
N ASP A 189 21.69 -8.31 -15.01
CA ASP A 189 22.32 -9.37 -14.21
C ASP A 189 21.49 -10.66 -14.29
N PRO A 190 22.02 -11.74 -14.91
CA PRO A 190 21.28 -12.98 -15.10
C PRO A 190 20.94 -13.67 -13.78
N ARG A 191 21.72 -13.45 -12.71
CA ARG A 191 21.48 -13.99 -11.38
C ARG A 191 20.24 -13.36 -10.75
N MET A 192 20.11 -12.04 -10.87
CA MET A 192 18.94 -11.30 -10.38
C MET A 192 17.68 -11.67 -11.16
N ILE A 193 17.76 -11.78 -12.47
CA ILE A 193 16.63 -12.19 -13.34
C ILE A 193 16.21 -13.62 -13.00
N SER A 194 17.19 -14.55 -12.87
CA SER A 194 16.92 -15.94 -12.48
C SER A 194 16.23 -16.02 -11.13
N LEU A 195 16.70 -15.26 -10.14
CA LEU A 195 16.11 -15.21 -8.79
C LEU A 195 14.65 -14.73 -8.83
N ILE A 196 14.37 -13.63 -9.53
CA ILE A 196 13.01 -13.11 -9.68
C ILE A 196 12.12 -14.14 -10.39
N ARG A 197 12.60 -14.75 -11.47
CA ARG A 197 11.86 -15.79 -12.21
C ARG A 197 11.49 -16.97 -11.32
N ARG A 198 12.39 -17.41 -10.43
CA ARG A 198 12.13 -18.51 -9.49
C ARG A 198 11.08 -18.13 -8.46
N TRP A 199 11.08 -16.90 -7.95
CA TRP A 199 10.01 -16.43 -7.05
C TRP A 199 8.64 -16.35 -7.73
N LEU A 200 8.60 -15.91 -8.99
CA LEU A 200 7.36 -15.86 -9.76
C LEU A 200 6.79 -17.26 -10.00
N LYS A 201 7.67 -18.25 -10.25
CA LYS A 201 7.30 -19.66 -10.47
C LYS A 201 7.22 -20.49 -9.19
N ALA A 202 7.49 -19.89 -8.01
CA ALA A 202 7.36 -20.62 -6.76
C ALA A 202 5.96 -21.19 -6.60
N GLY A 203 5.85 -22.48 -6.34
CA GLY A 203 4.58 -23.16 -6.16
C GLY A 203 3.81 -22.61 -4.95
N ILE A 204 2.52 -22.83 -4.95
CA ILE A 204 1.63 -22.44 -3.85
C ILE A 204 1.25 -23.71 -3.10
N LEU A 205 1.62 -23.76 -1.82
CA LEU A 205 1.22 -24.84 -0.91
C LEU A 205 -0.16 -24.52 -0.33
N GLU A 206 -1.16 -25.33 -0.66
CA GLU A 206 -2.54 -25.24 -0.18
C GLU A 206 -3.05 -26.64 0.17
N GLU A 207 -3.57 -26.83 1.36
CA GLU A 207 -4.09 -28.12 1.85
C GLU A 207 -3.11 -29.29 1.64
N ASP A 208 -1.80 -29.05 1.91
CA ASP A 208 -0.67 -29.97 1.75
C ASP A 208 -0.36 -30.38 0.29
N GLU A 209 -0.99 -29.76 -0.70
CA GLU A 209 -0.67 -29.92 -2.12
C GLU A 209 0.07 -28.70 -2.68
N ILE A 210 1.03 -28.93 -3.57
CA ILE A 210 1.78 -27.88 -4.26
C ILE A 210 1.18 -27.65 -5.63
N HIS A 211 0.53 -26.49 -5.79
CA HIS A 211 -0.01 -26.04 -7.07
C HIS A 211 1.01 -25.17 -7.82
N PRO A 212 1.17 -25.33 -9.13
CA PRO A 212 2.03 -24.45 -9.92
C PRO A 212 1.48 -23.03 -9.92
N ASN A 213 2.40 -22.04 -9.95
CA ASN A 213 2.05 -20.63 -10.07
C ASN A 213 2.44 -20.14 -11.46
N GLU A 214 1.51 -20.11 -12.39
CA GLU A 214 1.76 -19.73 -13.79
C GLU A 214 1.58 -18.24 -14.02
N GLU A 215 0.75 -17.57 -13.20
CA GLU A 215 0.45 -16.14 -13.28
C GLU A 215 0.46 -15.49 -11.88
N GLY A 216 0.67 -14.19 -11.87
CA GLY A 216 0.58 -13.40 -10.66
C GLY A 216 1.82 -13.41 -9.78
N THR A 217 1.76 -12.62 -8.75
CA THR A 217 2.76 -12.58 -7.68
C THR A 217 2.09 -12.88 -6.35
N PRO A 218 2.79 -13.55 -5.43
CA PRO A 218 2.24 -13.84 -4.11
C PRO A 218 1.81 -12.56 -3.41
N GLN A 219 0.54 -12.46 -3.01
CA GLN A 219 0.07 -11.32 -2.25
C GLN A 219 0.84 -11.21 -0.94
N ARG A 220 1.49 -10.04 -0.69
CA ARG A 220 2.36 -9.72 0.46
C ARG A 220 3.78 -10.31 0.44
N GLY A 221 4.28 -10.85 -0.65
CA GLY A 221 5.72 -11.04 -0.84
C GLY A 221 6.45 -9.69 -0.73
N SER A 222 7.60 -9.67 -0.07
CA SER A 222 8.34 -8.41 0.14
C SER A 222 8.74 -7.71 -1.15
N ILE A 223 9.02 -8.47 -2.21
CA ILE A 223 9.37 -7.97 -3.53
C ILE A 223 8.13 -7.67 -4.40
N SER A 224 6.98 -8.29 -4.11
CA SER A 224 5.78 -8.19 -4.95
C SER A 224 5.28 -6.75 -5.13
N VAL A 225 5.43 -5.90 -4.12
CA VAL A 225 5.03 -4.49 -4.18
C VAL A 225 5.88 -3.71 -5.17
N LEU A 226 7.20 -3.93 -5.16
CA LEU A 226 8.12 -3.31 -6.12
C LEU A 226 7.82 -3.77 -7.55
N LEU A 227 7.68 -5.08 -7.75
CA LEU A 227 7.37 -5.67 -9.06
C LEU A 227 6.01 -5.20 -9.59
N SER A 228 5.01 -5.06 -8.72
CA SER A 228 3.70 -4.49 -9.05
C SER A 228 3.79 -3.02 -9.48
N ASN A 229 4.57 -2.23 -8.77
CA ASN A 229 4.82 -0.84 -9.15
C ASN A 229 5.56 -0.74 -10.48
N LEU A 230 6.54 -1.62 -10.71
CA LEU A 230 7.26 -1.69 -11.97
C LEU A 230 6.33 -2.05 -13.13
N TYR A 231 5.45 -3.03 -12.95
CA TYR A 231 4.47 -3.41 -13.95
C TYR A 231 3.58 -2.24 -14.36
N LEU A 232 2.96 -1.59 -13.36
CA LEU A 232 2.07 -0.45 -13.62
C LEU A 232 2.81 0.81 -14.09
N HIS A 233 4.09 0.96 -13.77
CA HIS A 233 4.91 2.03 -14.31
C HIS A 233 4.95 1.98 -15.85
N TYR A 234 5.21 0.80 -16.44
CA TYR A 234 5.23 0.64 -17.89
C TYR A 234 3.84 0.55 -18.52
N VAL A 235 2.91 -0.14 -17.87
CA VAL A 235 1.58 -0.37 -18.43
C VAL A 235 0.70 0.87 -18.33
N LEU A 236 0.75 1.60 -17.22
CA LEU A 236 -0.14 2.71 -16.92
C LEU A 236 0.57 4.07 -16.86
N ASP A 237 1.58 4.23 -15.99
CA ASP A 237 2.13 5.55 -15.66
C ASP A 237 2.81 6.22 -16.86
N LEU A 238 3.78 5.54 -17.46
CA LEU A 238 4.50 6.04 -18.66
C LEU A 238 3.57 6.18 -19.87
N TRP A 239 2.68 5.21 -20.06
CA TRP A 239 1.72 5.28 -21.15
C TRP A 239 0.74 6.45 -20.94
N PHE A 240 0.29 6.71 -19.73
CA PHE A 240 -0.54 7.86 -19.42
C PHE A 240 0.18 9.17 -19.78
N GLU A 241 1.37 9.40 -19.23
CA GLU A 241 2.11 10.67 -19.42
C GLU A 241 2.59 10.89 -20.85
N ARG A 242 3.11 9.86 -21.51
CA ARG A 242 3.76 10.00 -22.83
C ARG A 242 2.84 9.77 -24.01
N VAL A 243 1.75 9.02 -23.83
CA VAL A 243 0.89 8.60 -24.94
C VAL A 243 -0.54 9.09 -24.81
N ALA A 244 -1.19 8.85 -23.67
CA ALA A 244 -2.60 9.18 -23.50
C ALA A 244 -2.82 10.68 -23.29
N LYS A 245 -2.15 11.26 -22.31
CA LYS A 245 -2.29 12.66 -21.92
C LYS A 245 -2.06 13.67 -23.05
N PRO A 246 -1.02 13.54 -23.92
CA PRO A 246 -0.83 14.47 -25.05
C PRO A 246 -1.96 14.43 -26.10
N ARG A 247 -2.77 13.36 -26.13
CA ARG A 247 -3.90 13.19 -27.07
C ARG A 247 -5.23 13.70 -26.51
N LEU A 248 -5.26 14.18 -25.27
CA LEU A 248 -6.42 14.78 -24.65
C LEU A 248 -6.51 16.27 -25.00
N ARG A 249 -7.72 16.79 -25.07
CA ARG A 249 -8.00 18.21 -25.37
C ARG A 249 -7.75 19.11 -24.16
N GLY A 250 -7.98 18.59 -22.96
CA GLY A 250 -7.84 19.31 -21.70
C GLY A 250 -6.76 18.75 -20.79
N GLU A 251 -6.64 19.38 -19.63
CA GLU A 251 -5.72 18.93 -18.59
C GLU A 251 -6.15 17.57 -18.03
N ALA A 252 -5.18 16.68 -17.78
CA ALA A 252 -5.41 15.41 -17.10
C ALA A 252 -4.26 15.06 -16.16
N TYR A 253 -4.60 14.41 -15.04
CA TYR A 253 -3.67 14.09 -13.94
C TYR A 253 -3.98 12.71 -13.37
N LEU A 254 -2.96 11.88 -13.22
CA LEU A 254 -3.02 10.55 -12.61
C LEU A 254 -2.50 10.62 -11.17
N VAL A 255 -3.18 9.98 -10.24
CA VAL A 255 -2.71 9.70 -8.87
C VAL A 255 -2.91 8.22 -8.59
N ARG A 256 -1.83 7.47 -8.36
CA ARG A 256 -1.85 6.02 -8.18
C ARG A 256 -1.24 5.60 -6.84
N TYR A 257 -1.89 4.66 -6.18
CA TYR A 257 -1.42 4.00 -4.97
C TYR A 257 -1.47 2.48 -5.14
N ILE A 258 -0.39 1.88 -5.65
CA ILE A 258 -0.30 0.49 -6.11
C ILE A 258 -1.33 0.25 -7.23
N ASP A 259 -2.36 -0.55 -6.99
CA ASP A 259 -3.44 -0.90 -7.92
C ASP A 259 -4.65 0.03 -7.86
N ASP A 260 -4.78 0.83 -6.81
CA ASP A 260 -5.85 1.82 -6.63
C ASP A 260 -5.42 3.15 -7.26
N PHE A 261 -6.17 3.67 -8.23
CA PHE A 261 -5.82 4.91 -8.90
C PHE A 261 -7.00 5.77 -9.30
N VAL A 262 -6.72 7.05 -9.40
CA VAL A 262 -7.67 8.09 -9.77
C VAL A 262 -7.09 8.92 -10.89
N VAL A 263 -7.90 9.19 -11.93
CA VAL A 263 -7.51 10.08 -13.02
C VAL A 263 -8.46 11.27 -13.07
N CYS A 264 -7.91 12.47 -12.95
CA CYS A 264 -8.65 13.72 -13.03
C CYS A 264 -8.62 14.27 -14.46
N PHE A 265 -9.75 14.78 -14.96
CA PHE A 265 -9.87 15.35 -16.31
C PHE A 265 -10.59 16.69 -16.29
N GLN A 266 -10.22 17.55 -17.22
CA GLN A 266 -10.95 18.79 -17.47
C GLN A 266 -12.30 18.52 -18.15
N TYR A 267 -12.33 17.71 -19.20
CA TYR A 267 -13.52 17.45 -20.03
C TYR A 267 -14.02 16.01 -19.88
N ARG A 268 -15.35 15.86 -19.98
CA ARG A 268 -16.03 14.55 -19.92
C ARG A 268 -15.66 13.64 -21.08
N GLU A 269 -15.61 14.18 -22.26
CA GLU A 269 -15.32 13.46 -23.50
C GLU A 269 -13.92 12.83 -23.45
N ASP A 270 -12.94 13.57 -22.91
CA ASP A 270 -11.59 13.07 -22.70
C ASP A 270 -11.58 11.90 -21.70
N ALA A 271 -12.32 12.01 -20.60
CA ALA A 271 -12.43 10.96 -19.60
C ALA A 271 -13.07 9.68 -20.17
N MET A 272 -14.15 9.81 -20.94
CA MET A 272 -14.83 8.68 -21.59
C MET A 272 -13.93 8.01 -22.64
N ARG A 273 -13.29 8.81 -23.48
CA ARG A 273 -12.33 8.32 -24.48
C ARG A 273 -11.17 7.60 -23.81
N PHE A 274 -10.60 8.20 -22.77
CA PHE A 274 -9.52 7.59 -22.00
C PHE A 274 -9.96 6.26 -21.38
N GLN A 275 -11.12 6.16 -20.74
CA GLN A 275 -11.61 4.92 -20.13
C GLN A 275 -11.71 3.78 -21.14
N ASN A 276 -12.17 4.03 -22.36
CA ASN A 276 -12.27 3.04 -23.42
C ASN A 276 -10.88 2.56 -23.88
N VAL A 277 -9.94 3.48 -24.07
CA VAL A 277 -8.57 3.15 -24.49
C VAL A 277 -7.80 2.46 -23.36
N LEU A 278 -7.99 2.89 -22.11
CA LEU A 278 -7.41 2.27 -20.93
C LEU A 278 -7.80 0.80 -20.81
N ARG A 279 -9.08 0.46 -21.02
CA ARG A 279 -9.54 -0.94 -20.99
C ARG A 279 -8.73 -1.80 -21.96
N ARG A 280 -8.65 -1.41 -23.23
CA ARG A 280 -7.87 -2.12 -24.28
C ARG A 280 -6.38 -2.20 -23.94
N ARG A 281 -5.84 -1.13 -23.36
CA ARG A 281 -4.45 -1.10 -22.90
C ARG A 281 -4.18 -2.12 -21.81
N LEU A 282 -5.04 -2.20 -20.81
CA LEU A 282 -4.91 -3.12 -19.68
C LEU A 282 -5.07 -4.59 -20.14
N GLU A 283 -6.06 -4.87 -20.98
CA GLU A 283 -6.30 -6.20 -21.56
C GLU A 283 -5.05 -6.76 -22.28
N LYS A 284 -4.32 -5.91 -23.01
CA LYS A 284 -3.04 -6.28 -23.67
C LYS A 284 -1.99 -6.81 -22.69
N PHE A 285 -2.08 -6.42 -21.43
CA PHE A 285 -1.16 -6.81 -20.35
C PHE A 285 -1.84 -7.68 -19.30
N SER A 286 -2.83 -8.47 -19.68
CA SER A 286 -3.56 -9.41 -18.80
C SER A 286 -4.21 -8.76 -17.58
N LEU A 287 -4.47 -7.44 -17.62
CA LEU A 287 -5.11 -6.71 -16.53
C LEU A 287 -6.55 -6.34 -16.90
N VAL A 288 -7.44 -6.39 -15.91
CA VAL A 288 -8.86 -6.08 -16.10
C VAL A 288 -9.31 -5.03 -15.08
N LEU A 289 -10.03 -4.00 -15.54
CA LEU A 289 -10.70 -3.06 -14.65
C LEU A 289 -11.84 -3.75 -13.92
N GLU A 290 -11.99 -3.48 -12.61
CA GLU A 290 -13.14 -3.94 -11.83
C GLU A 290 -14.38 -3.08 -12.15
N PRO A 291 -15.37 -3.61 -12.90
CA PRO A 291 -16.49 -2.78 -13.40
C PRO A 291 -17.32 -2.16 -12.28
N THR A 292 -17.48 -2.87 -11.16
CA THR A 292 -18.28 -2.43 -10.00
C THR A 292 -17.65 -1.28 -9.23
N LYS A 293 -16.34 -1.09 -9.39
CA LYS A 293 -15.57 -0.06 -8.71
C LYS A 293 -15.02 1.01 -9.65
N THR A 294 -15.13 0.81 -10.96
CA THR A 294 -14.72 1.82 -11.95
C THR A 294 -15.85 2.78 -12.20
N LYS A 295 -15.66 4.05 -11.83
CA LYS A 295 -16.72 5.06 -11.90
C LYS A 295 -16.20 6.39 -12.42
N LEU A 296 -16.89 6.96 -13.38
CA LEU A 296 -16.66 8.33 -13.84
C LEU A 296 -17.62 9.28 -13.13
N VAL A 297 -17.07 10.23 -12.39
CA VAL A 297 -17.80 11.14 -11.51
C VAL A 297 -17.54 12.59 -11.93
N GLU A 298 -18.60 13.41 -12.02
CA GLU A 298 -18.43 14.84 -12.13
C GLU A 298 -18.02 15.44 -10.78
N PHE A 299 -16.79 15.97 -10.73
CA PHE A 299 -16.17 16.42 -9.48
C PHE A 299 -15.27 17.63 -9.74
N GLY A 300 -15.43 18.69 -8.96
CA GLY A 300 -14.65 19.92 -9.09
C GLY A 300 -15.45 21.17 -8.77
N ARG A 301 -14.89 22.33 -9.12
CA ARG A 301 -15.47 23.65 -8.77
C ARG A 301 -16.93 23.84 -9.19
N PHE A 302 -17.30 23.28 -10.34
CA PHE A 302 -18.62 23.48 -10.95
C PHE A 302 -19.59 22.34 -10.67
N ALA A 303 -19.12 21.23 -10.09
CA ALA A 303 -19.95 20.04 -9.86
C ALA A 303 -21.22 20.33 -9.03
N ALA A 304 -21.12 21.20 -8.01
CA ALA A 304 -22.29 21.59 -7.20
C ALA A 304 -23.32 22.36 -8.01
N ARG A 305 -22.87 23.31 -8.86
CA ARG A 305 -23.76 24.09 -9.75
C ARG A 305 -24.45 23.19 -10.78
N HIS A 306 -23.69 22.25 -11.36
CA HIS A 306 -24.24 21.32 -12.36
C HIS A 306 -25.18 20.29 -11.73
N ALA A 307 -24.88 19.81 -10.51
CA ALA A 307 -25.78 18.93 -9.76
C ALA A 307 -27.14 19.63 -9.49
N CYS A 308 -27.12 20.89 -9.03
CA CYS A 308 -28.29 21.68 -8.78
C CYS A 308 -29.14 21.87 -10.07
N LYS A 309 -28.50 22.20 -11.21
CA LYS A 309 -29.19 22.31 -12.52
C LYS A 309 -29.90 21.02 -12.96
N ARG A 310 -29.39 19.86 -12.49
CA ARG A 310 -29.97 18.52 -12.74
C ARG A 310 -30.94 18.07 -11.63
N GLY A 311 -31.39 18.96 -10.76
CA GLY A 311 -32.30 18.65 -9.66
C GLY A 311 -31.68 17.83 -8.52
N ARG A 312 -30.35 17.65 -8.49
CA ARG A 312 -29.66 16.92 -7.41
C ARG A 312 -29.26 17.87 -6.29
N LYS A 313 -29.57 17.51 -5.05
CA LYS A 313 -29.22 18.32 -3.86
C LYS A 313 -27.72 18.47 -3.64
N ARG A 314 -26.90 17.49 -4.07
CA ARG A 314 -25.44 17.47 -3.84
C ARG A 314 -24.73 16.81 -5.03
N PRO A 315 -23.46 17.20 -5.30
CA PRO A 315 -22.58 16.47 -6.22
C PRO A 315 -22.31 15.05 -5.72
N GLU A 316 -21.86 14.22 -6.63
CA GLU A 316 -21.36 12.89 -6.30
C GLU A 316 -20.06 12.99 -5.48
N THR A 317 -19.68 11.87 -4.87
CA THR A 317 -18.46 11.75 -4.07
C THR A 317 -17.54 10.71 -4.68
N ILE A 318 -16.24 10.85 -4.48
CA ILE A 318 -15.24 9.88 -4.88
C ILE A 318 -14.66 9.17 -3.66
N TYR A 319 -14.23 7.93 -3.88
CA TYR A 319 -13.64 7.08 -2.83
C TYR A 319 -12.18 6.80 -3.18
N PHE A 320 -11.27 7.17 -2.30
CA PHE A 320 -9.86 6.90 -2.49
C PHE A 320 -9.16 6.67 -1.16
N LEU A 321 -8.38 5.58 -1.05
CA LEU A 321 -7.58 5.22 0.13
C LEU A 321 -8.37 5.24 1.45
N GLY A 322 -9.62 4.77 1.44
CA GLY A 322 -10.47 4.70 2.63
C GLY A 322 -11.07 6.04 3.08
N PHE A 323 -10.99 7.06 2.23
CA PHE A 323 -11.66 8.34 2.41
C PHE A 323 -12.75 8.53 1.38
N THR A 324 -13.80 9.25 1.77
CA THR A 324 -14.79 9.83 0.86
C THR A 324 -14.44 11.29 0.67
N LEU A 325 -14.16 11.69 -0.57
CA LEU A 325 -13.92 13.06 -0.96
C LEU A 325 -15.23 13.68 -1.47
N TYR A 326 -15.50 14.92 -1.13
CA TYR A 326 -16.71 15.63 -1.52
C TYR A 326 -16.46 17.11 -1.80
N CYS A 327 -17.25 17.68 -2.71
CA CYS A 327 -17.20 19.10 -3.03
C CYS A 327 -17.80 19.94 -1.90
N THR A 328 -17.06 20.94 -1.42
CA THR A 328 -17.50 21.87 -0.36
C THR A 328 -16.92 23.26 -0.60
N ARG A 329 -17.17 24.20 0.32
CA ARG A 329 -16.60 25.54 0.31
C ARG A 329 -15.90 25.83 1.60
N ASN A 330 -14.87 26.66 1.55
CA ASN A 330 -14.21 27.18 2.73
C ASN A 330 -15.03 28.37 3.33
N GLN A 331 -14.57 28.94 4.45
CA GLN A 331 -15.24 30.08 5.11
C GLN A 331 -15.35 31.30 4.21
N LYS A 332 -14.43 31.48 3.26
CA LYS A 332 -14.44 32.58 2.27
C LYS A 332 -15.31 32.28 1.03
N GLY A 333 -16.09 31.17 1.03
CA GLY A 333 -16.94 30.77 -0.08
C GLY A 333 -16.24 30.08 -1.26
N ASN A 334 -14.90 29.96 -1.24
CA ASN A 334 -14.13 29.32 -2.30
C ASN A 334 -14.29 27.80 -2.29
N PHE A 335 -14.17 27.19 -3.46
CA PHE A 335 -14.20 25.74 -3.62
C PHE A 335 -13.11 25.05 -2.76
N LYS A 336 -13.48 23.97 -2.11
CA LYS A 336 -12.61 23.11 -1.32
C LYS A 336 -13.01 21.65 -1.48
N VAL A 337 -12.04 20.75 -1.52
CA VAL A 337 -12.28 19.32 -1.39
C VAL A 337 -12.38 18.99 0.11
N GLY A 338 -13.52 18.43 0.50
CA GLY A 338 -13.70 17.92 1.87
C GLY A 338 -13.34 16.45 1.94
N PHE A 339 -12.78 16.04 3.08
CA PHE A 339 -12.42 14.66 3.37
C PHE A 339 -13.23 14.15 4.56
N ARG A 340 -13.67 12.92 4.47
CA ARG A 340 -14.24 12.19 5.61
C ARG A 340 -13.86 10.71 5.51
N THR A 341 -13.71 10.05 6.64
CA THR A 341 -13.53 8.59 6.66
C THR A 341 -14.70 7.92 5.95
N GLU A 342 -14.43 7.01 5.04
CA GLU A 342 -15.46 6.19 4.37
C GLU A 342 -16.33 5.49 5.41
N LYS A 343 -17.66 5.49 5.21
CA LYS A 343 -18.64 4.97 6.18
C LYS A 343 -18.36 3.53 6.58
N SER A 344 -18.06 2.67 5.62
CA SER A 344 -17.75 1.26 5.84
C SER A 344 -16.48 1.07 6.66
N ARG A 345 -15.45 1.90 6.41
CA ARG A 345 -14.19 1.89 7.16
C ARG A 345 -14.39 2.37 8.61
N LEU A 346 -15.16 3.44 8.78
CA LEU A 346 -15.48 3.97 10.11
C LEU A 346 -16.24 2.92 10.94
N GLN A 347 -17.29 2.31 10.38
CA GLN A 347 -18.05 1.25 11.06
C GLN A 347 -17.15 0.08 11.49
N ARG A 348 -16.26 -0.35 10.59
CA ARG A 348 -15.28 -1.42 10.87
C ARG A 348 -14.32 -1.03 12.00
N SER A 349 -13.82 0.20 11.99
CA SER A 349 -12.94 0.69 13.07
C SER A 349 -13.64 0.67 14.41
N LEU A 350 -14.91 1.09 14.47
CA LEU A 350 -15.70 1.05 15.69
C LEU A 350 -15.95 -0.40 16.17
N ALA A 351 -16.28 -1.32 15.25
CA ALA A 351 -16.44 -2.74 15.57
C ALA A 351 -15.14 -3.33 16.14
N ASN A 352 -14.01 -3.14 15.45
CA ASN A 352 -12.72 -3.65 15.93
C ASN A 352 -12.32 -3.09 17.31
N LEU A 353 -12.60 -1.81 17.56
CA LEU A 353 -12.34 -1.19 18.87
C LEU A 353 -13.26 -1.77 19.95
N SER A 354 -14.55 -2.03 19.65
CA SER A 354 -15.44 -2.68 20.61
C SER A 354 -15.00 -4.11 20.95
N ASP A 355 -14.55 -4.88 19.94
CA ASP A 355 -14.04 -6.23 20.14
C ASP A 355 -12.73 -6.25 20.93
N LEU A 356 -11.84 -5.28 20.67
CA LEU A 356 -10.65 -5.09 21.48
C LEU A 356 -11.02 -4.85 22.95
N MET A 357 -11.92 -3.90 23.24
CA MET A 357 -12.32 -3.56 24.59
C MET A 357 -12.99 -4.73 25.31
N ARG A 358 -13.82 -5.54 24.62
CA ARG A 358 -14.38 -6.78 25.19
C ARG A 358 -13.30 -7.78 25.59
N ARG A 359 -12.31 -7.99 24.72
CA ARG A 359 -11.22 -8.95 24.97
C ARG A 359 -10.33 -8.55 26.15
N ILE A 360 -10.04 -7.24 26.27
CA ILE A 360 -9.11 -6.75 27.31
C ILE A 360 -9.81 -6.33 28.60
N ARG A 361 -11.14 -6.45 28.71
CA ARG A 361 -11.95 -5.92 29.84
C ARG A 361 -11.51 -6.43 31.22
N HIS A 362 -10.96 -7.65 31.29
CA HIS A 362 -10.51 -8.27 32.55
C HIS A 362 -9.06 -7.92 32.93
N LEU A 363 -8.30 -7.31 32.02
CA LEU A 363 -6.92 -6.92 32.26
C LEU A 363 -6.87 -5.69 33.21
N PRO A 364 -5.72 -5.44 33.88
CA PRO A 364 -5.48 -4.21 34.61
C PRO A 364 -5.77 -2.96 33.76
N VAL A 365 -6.35 -1.92 34.38
CA VAL A 365 -6.76 -0.69 33.67
C VAL A 365 -5.61 -0.06 32.88
N ARG A 366 -4.38 -0.05 33.46
CA ARG A 366 -3.16 0.41 32.79
C ARG A 366 -2.91 -0.32 31.45
N VAL A 367 -3.10 -1.65 31.43
CA VAL A 367 -2.89 -2.47 30.23
C VAL A 367 -3.99 -2.21 29.20
N GLN A 368 -5.25 -1.98 29.67
CA GLN A 368 -6.35 -1.60 28.78
C GLN A 368 -6.06 -0.26 28.11
N ALA A 369 -5.69 0.78 28.87
CA ALA A 369 -5.35 2.11 28.39
C ALA A 369 -4.22 2.04 27.34
N PHE A 370 -3.15 1.32 27.64
CA PHE A 370 -2.02 1.14 26.73
C PHE A 370 -2.46 0.52 25.39
N ASN A 371 -3.27 -0.54 25.40
CA ASN A 371 -3.73 -1.18 24.16
C ASN A 371 -4.70 -0.29 23.36
N LEU A 372 -5.60 0.44 24.06
CA LEU A 372 -6.52 1.37 23.42
C LEU A 372 -5.77 2.55 22.79
N ASN A 373 -4.84 3.15 23.52
CA ASN A 373 -4.01 4.26 23.00
C ASN A 373 -3.20 3.84 21.80
N ARG A 374 -2.63 2.63 21.79
CA ARG A 374 -1.92 2.10 20.61
C ARG A 374 -2.85 1.97 19.40
N ALA A 375 -4.07 1.46 19.59
CA ALA A 375 -5.05 1.33 18.52
C ALA A 375 -5.55 2.70 18.03
N LEU A 376 -5.81 3.64 18.93
CA LEU A 376 -6.23 5.00 18.61
C LEU A 376 -5.14 5.81 17.90
N ARG A 377 -3.88 5.73 18.34
CA ARG A 377 -2.74 6.37 17.66
C ARG A 377 -2.62 5.88 16.22
N GLY A 378 -2.75 4.57 15.97
CA GLY A 378 -2.77 4.01 14.62
C GLY A 378 -3.95 4.53 13.78
N HIS A 379 -5.14 4.61 14.37
CA HIS A 379 -6.32 5.17 13.70
C HIS A 379 -6.17 6.65 13.39
N TYR A 380 -5.73 7.46 14.34
CA TYR A 380 -5.53 8.89 14.15
C TYR A 380 -4.36 9.20 13.22
N GLY A 381 -3.27 8.42 13.28
CA GLY A 381 -2.15 8.53 12.36
C GLY A 381 -2.53 8.34 10.90
N TYR A 382 -3.52 7.48 10.61
CA TYR A 382 -4.00 7.27 9.25
C TYR A 382 -5.12 8.24 8.85
N TYR A 383 -6.16 8.40 9.70
CA TYR A 383 -7.34 9.19 9.38
C TYR A 383 -7.25 10.66 9.82
N GLY A 384 -6.15 11.08 10.46
CA GLY A 384 -5.92 12.42 10.99
C GLY A 384 -5.53 13.43 9.92
N ILE A 385 -6.41 13.67 8.96
CA ILE A 385 -6.23 14.68 7.90
C ILE A 385 -7.18 15.86 8.09
N ALA A 386 -6.78 17.01 7.55
CA ALA A 386 -7.59 18.23 7.61
C ALA A 386 -8.99 18.02 7.00
N GLY A 387 -10.02 18.38 7.75
CA GLY A 387 -11.42 18.21 7.36
C GLY A 387 -12.10 16.94 7.88
N ASN A 388 -11.34 15.96 8.40
CA ASN A 388 -11.89 14.69 8.91
C ASN A 388 -12.16 14.68 10.43
N PHE A 389 -12.01 15.79 11.12
CA PHE A 389 -12.11 15.90 12.58
C PHE A 389 -13.40 15.29 13.17
N ARG A 390 -14.56 15.51 12.51
CA ARG A 390 -15.84 14.96 12.97
C ARG A 390 -15.84 13.42 13.05
N ALA A 391 -15.17 12.75 12.12
CA ALA A 391 -15.07 11.29 12.16
C ALA A 391 -14.16 10.82 13.29
N LEU A 392 -13.04 11.52 13.54
CA LEU A 392 -12.14 11.22 14.65
C LEU A 392 -12.81 11.44 16.00
N GLN A 393 -13.53 12.56 16.16
CA GLN A 393 -14.31 12.85 17.38
C GLN A 393 -15.38 11.78 17.65
N LYS A 394 -16.03 11.26 16.58
CA LYS A 394 -16.99 10.16 16.71
C LYS A 394 -16.33 8.90 17.25
N VAL A 395 -15.14 8.55 16.76
CA VAL A 395 -14.37 7.40 17.26
C VAL A 395 -13.97 7.63 18.72
N HIS A 396 -13.44 8.77 19.06
CA HIS A 396 -13.05 9.13 20.43
C HIS A 396 -14.23 8.97 21.41
N ARG A 397 -15.36 9.64 21.14
CA ARG A 397 -16.58 9.56 21.96
C ARG A 397 -17.13 8.13 22.09
N PHE A 398 -17.03 7.34 21.01
CA PHE A 398 -17.43 5.94 21.04
C PHE A 398 -16.54 5.14 21.98
N VAL A 399 -15.22 5.31 21.89
CA VAL A 399 -14.27 4.58 22.74
C VAL A 399 -14.48 4.93 24.22
N GLU A 400 -14.60 6.20 24.57
CA GLU A 400 -14.85 6.62 25.97
C GLU A 400 -16.11 5.97 26.54
N ARG A 401 -17.26 6.07 25.83
CA ARG A 401 -18.52 5.49 26.27
C ARG A 401 -18.44 3.98 26.41
N TYR A 402 -17.85 3.32 25.42
CA TYR A 402 -17.80 1.87 25.40
C TYR A 402 -16.78 1.32 26.41
N TRP A 403 -15.64 1.98 26.60
CA TRP A 403 -14.66 1.59 27.61
C TRP A 403 -15.23 1.74 29.04
N ARG A 404 -15.88 2.86 29.33
CA ARG A 404 -16.61 3.02 30.60
C ARG A 404 -17.64 1.89 30.84
N LYS A 405 -18.42 1.54 29.79
CA LYS A 405 -19.34 0.40 29.83
C LYS A 405 -18.63 -0.92 30.15
N MET A 406 -17.46 -1.17 29.59
CA MET A 406 -16.69 -2.39 29.85
C MET A 406 -16.10 -2.41 31.26
N LEU A 407 -15.68 -1.27 31.79
CA LEU A 407 -15.25 -1.16 33.19
C LEU A 407 -16.41 -1.44 34.17
N ASN A 408 -17.58 -0.88 33.90
CA ASN A 408 -18.79 -1.16 34.71
C ASN A 408 -19.20 -2.65 34.68
N SER A 409 -18.95 -3.36 33.59
CA SER A 409 -19.31 -4.78 33.48
C SER A 409 -18.40 -5.73 34.25
N ARG A 410 -17.39 -5.22 34.97
CA ARG A 410 -16.43 -6.04 35.74
C ARG A 410 -16.92 -6.42 37.15
N SER A 411 -17.79 -5.60 37.73
CA SER A 411 -18.38 -5.82 39.06
C SER A 411 -19.89 -5.59 39.00
N ARG A 412 -20.62 -6.32 39.82
CA ARG A 412 -22.06 -6.11 40.03
C ARG A 412 -22.33 -4.95 41.02
N GLU A 413 -21.41 -4.71 41.95
CA GLU A 413 -21.54 -3.74 43.03
C GLU A 413 -20.91 -2.38 42.74
N GLY A 414 -19.93 -2.32 41.82
CA GLY A 414 -19.18 -1.11 41.51
C GLY A 414 -19.73 -0.39 40.27
N SER A 415 -20.06 0.91 40.41
CA SER A 415 -20.41 1.78 39.30
C SER A 415 -19.28 2.75 39.00
N VAL A 416 -18.72 2.71 37.76
CA VAL A 416 -17.79 3.73 37.28
C VAL A 416 -18.58 4.92 36.75
N THR A 417 -18.74 5.96 37.57
CA THR A 417 -19.36 7.23 37.18
C THR A 417 -18.48 7.94 36.13
N TRP A 418 -18.95 9.05 35.56
CA TRP A 418 -18.14 9.83 34.63
C TRP A 418 -16.97 10.51 35.35
N GLU A 419 -17.13 10.92 36.60
CA GLU A 419 -16.08 11.52 37.43
C GLU A 419 -14.94 10.52 37.64
N ILE A 420 -15.23 9.32 38.13
CA ILE A 420 -14.25 8.23 38.30
C ILE A 420 -13.59 7.88 36.96
N PHE A 421 -14.35 7.89 35.87
CA PHE A 421 -13.79 7.61 34.55
C PHE A 421 -12.84 8.71 34.08
N HIS A 422 -13.10 9.98 34.43
CA HIS A 422 -12.19 11.09 34.17
C HIS A 422 -10.87 10.95 34.92
N GLU A 423 -10.93 10.63 36.22
CA GLU A 423 -9.74 10.34 37.03
C GLU A 423 -8.91 9.17 36.46
N ILE A 424 -9.58 8.11 35.98
CA ILE A 424 -8.91 6.99 35.29
C ILE A 424 -8.16 7.49 34.04
N LYS A 425 -8.76 8.37 33.23
CA LYS A 425 -8.11 8.92 32.03
C LYS A 425 -6.95 9.85 32.38
N GLU A 426 -7.03 10.65 33.40
CA GLU A 426 -5.93 11.49 33.87
C GLU A 426 -4.74 10.66 34.34
N ARG A 427 -5.02 9.57 35.06
CA ARG A 427 -3.99 8.64 35.53
C ARG A 427 -3.38 7.78 34.40
N PHE A 428 -4.13 7.49 33.35
CA PHE A 428 -3.74 6.64 32.21
C PHE A 428 -4.14 7.34 30.87
N PRO A 429 -3.47 8.45 30.53
CA PRO A 429 -3.79 9.27 29.36
C PRO A 429 -3.59 8.54 28.01
#